data_8dadc5e68f7630744127d81eeb873920
#
_entry.id   8dadc5e68f7630744127d81eeb873920
#
_cell.length_a   1.000
_cell.length_b   1.000
_cell.length_c   1.000
_cell.angle_alpha   90.00
_cell.angle_beta   90.00
_cell.angle_gamma   90.00
#
_symmetry.space_group_name_H-M   'P 1'
#
loop_
_entity.id
_entity.type
_entity.pdbx_description
1 polymer ?
#
loop_
_entity_poly.entity_id
_entity_poly.type
_entity_poly.pdbx_seq_one_letter_code
_entity_poly.pdbx_strand_id
1 'polypeptide(L)'
;MKIAVIDYGMGNLFSVEQALNRLGADVIVTSNSADFEKVDGIVLPGVGAFPDAMARLAELELIAPIQKTTKPLLGICLGMQLLFEESEEVRKTKGLGILKGRIEKFKNVSR
;
A
#
# COMPACT_ATOMS: atom_id res chain seq x y z
N MET A 1 15.35 -12.70 4.75
CA MET A 1 14.21 -11.85 5.14
C MET A 1 13.01 -12.17 4.25
N LYS A 2 11.90 -12.42 4.87
CA LYS A 2 10.65 -12.69 4.14
C LYS A 2 9.80 -11.44 4.05
N ILE A 3 9.34 -11.13 2.84
CA ILE A 3 8.54 -9.92 2.57
C ILE A 3 7.25 -10.33 1.88
N ALA A 4 6.13 -9.83 2.39
CA ALA A 4 4.83 -9.96 1.72
C ALA A 4 4.57 -8.73 0.86
N VAL A 5 4.28 -8.93 -0.41
CA VAL A 5 3.85 -7.87 -1.31
C VAL A 5 2.35 -8.04 -1.48
N ILE A 6 1.59 -7.02 -1.12
CA ILE A 6 0.13 -7.10 -1.15
C ILE A 6 -0.36 -6.99 -2.59
N ASP A 7 -1.08 -8.02 -3.03
CA ASP A 7 -1.73 -8.05 -4.33
C ASP A 7 -3.20 -7.68 -4.14
N TYR A 8 -3.56 -6.48 -4.54
CA TYR A 8 -4.95 -6.03 -4.49
C TYR A 8 -5.39 -5.47 -5.85
N GLY A 9 -4.69 -5.88 -6.92
CA GLY A 9 -5.03 -5.48 -8.28
C GLY A 9 -4.48 -4.13 -8.70
N MET A 10 -3.66 -3.50 -7.87
CA MET A 10 -3.10 -2.17 -8.13
C MET A 10 -1.59 -2.23 -8.02
N GLY A 11 -0.91 -1.84 -9.07
CA GLY A 11 0.55 -1.75 -9.06
C GLY A 11 1.22 -2.80 -9.94
N ASN A 12 2.52 -2.61 -10.15
CA ASN A 12 3.32 -3.53 -10.94
C ASN A 12 4.03 -4.52 -10.02
N LEU A 13 3.31 -5.61 -9.72
CA LEU A 13 3.80 -6.61 -8.77
C LEU A 13 5.07 -7.30 -9.23
N PHE A 14 5.17 -7.57 -10.53
CA PHE A 14 6.34 -8.26 -11.07
C PHE A 14 7.61 -7.44 -10.85
N SER A 15 7.58 -6.15 -11.14
CA SER A 15 8.74 -5.28 -10.95
C SER A 15 9.14 -5.16 -9.49
N VAL A 16 8.17 -5.06 -8.60
CA VAL A 16 8.43 -4.97 -7.16
C VAL A 16 9.04 -6.27 -6.66
N GLU A 17 8.48 -7.40 -7.05
CA GLU A 17 8.99 -8.72 -6.67
C GLU A 17 10.42 -8.92 -7.15
N GLN A 18 10.71 -8.57 -8.39
CA GLN A 18 12.04 -8.71 -8.96
C GLN A 18 13.06 -7.84 -8.23
N ALA A 19 12.70 -6.61 -7.92
CA ALA A 19 13.60 -5.70 -7.21
C ALA A 19 13.94 -6.24 -5.82
N LEU A 20 12.93 -6.72 -5.08
CA LEU A 20 13.13 -7.28 -3.75
C LEU A 20 13.97 -8.56 -3.79
N ASN A 21 13.72 -9.43 -4.77
CA ASN A 21 14.49 -10.65 -4.94
C ASN A 21 15.97 -10.35 -5.20
N ARG A 22 16.26 -9.32 -5.99
CA ARG A 22 17.64 -8.90 -6.26
C ARG A 22 18.36 -8.43 -5.00
N LEU A 23 17.61 -7.91 -4.04
CA LEU A 23 18.17 -7.46 -2.76
C LEU A 23 18.28 -8.61 -1.76
N GLY A 24 17.95 -9.82 -2.17
CA GLY A 24 18.08 -10.99 -1.31
C GLY A 24 16.85 -11.32 -0.47
N ALA A 25 15.73 -10.66 -0.72
CA ALA A 25 14.51 -10.95 0.02
C ALA A 25 13.81 -12.19 -0.55
N ASP A 26 13.12 -12.89 0.33
CA ASP A 26 12.26 -14.01 -0.03
C ASP A 26 10.83 -13.46 -0.09
N VAL A 27 10.26 -13.39 -1.28
CA VAL A 27 9.03 -12.63 -1.53
C VAL A 27 7.81 -13.53 -1.66
N ILE A 28 6.74 -13.16 -0.98
CA ILE A 28 5.43 -13.77 -1.12
C ILE A 28 4.49 -12.70 -1.66
N VAL A 29 3.88 -12.93 -2.82
CA VAL A 29 2.84 -12.03 -3.36
C VAL A 29 1.51 -12.60 -2.89
N THR A 30 0.75 -11.82 -2.13
CA THR A 30 -0.44 -12.32 -1.46
C THR A 30 -1.55 -11.30 -1.32
N SER A 31 -2.78 -11.76 -1.37
CA SER A 31 -3.97 -10.99 -1.02
C SER A 31 -4.63 -11.53 0.27
N ASN A 32 -3.95 -12.39 0.98
CA ASN A 32 -4.45 -13.00 2.20
C ASN A 32 -3.71 -12.47 3.43
N SER A 33 -4.43 -11.81 4.34
CA SER A 33 -3.83 -11.23 5.54
C SER A 33 -3.22 -12.26 6.48
N ALA A 34 -3.60 -13.53 6.38
CA ALA A 34 -2.98 -14.58 7.18
C ALA A 34 -1.48 -14.71 6.92
N ASP A 35 -1.03 -14.32 5.72
CA ASP A 35 0.39 -14.37 5.37
C ASP A 35 1.22 -13.29 6.07
N PHE A 36 0.59 -12.27 6.64
CA PHE A 36 1.30 -11.20 7.34
C PHE A 36 2.07 -11.73 8.55
N GLU A 37 1.57 -12.77 9.20
CA GLU A 37 2.25 -13.36 10.34
C GLU A 37 3.50 -14.16 9.97
N LYS A 38 3.62 -14.54 8.70
CA LYS A 38 4.72 -15.39 8.20
C LYS A 38 5.91 -14.61 7.69
N VAL A 39 5.82 -13.28 7.66
CA VAL A 39 6.83 -12.44 7.04
C VAL A 39 7.47 -11.48 8.03
N ASP A 40 8.60 -10.90 7.63
CA ASP A 40 9.31 -9.90 8.43
C ASP A 40 8.88 -8.49 8.11
N GLY A 41 8.32 -8.27 6.94
CA GLY A 41 7.85 -6.97 6.49
C GLY A 41 6.82 -7.07 5.40
N ILE A 42 6.10 -5.98 5.17
CA ILE A 42 4.98 -5.91 4.22
C ILE A 42 5.22 -4.74 3.27
N VAL A 43 5.01 -4.97 1.98
CA VAL A 43 5.08 -3.91 0.97
C VAL A 43 3.68 -3.69 0.40
N LEU A 44 3.24 -2.45 0.43
CA LEU A 44 1.97 -2.02 -0.17
C LEU A 44 2.27 -1.22 -1.44
N PRO A 45 2.22 -1.86 -2.61
CA PRO A 45 2.42 -1.15 -3.86
C PRO A 45 1.13 -0.47 -4.30
N GLY A 46 1.22 0.36 -5.33
CA GLY A 46 0.01 0.93 -5.91
C GLY A 46 0.31 1.90 -7.01
N VAL A 47 -0.53 1.89 -8.03
CA VAL A 47 -0.59 2.90 -9.08
C VAL A 47 -2.06 3.17 -9.37
N GLY A 48 -2.36 4.34 -9.93
CA GLY A 48 -3.73 4.70 -10.25
C GLY A 48 -4.35 5.62 -9.23
N ALA A 49 -5.67 5.57 -9.09
CA ALA A 49 -6.40 6.51 -8.26
C ALA A 49 -6.57 6.00 -6.82
N PHE A 50 -6.38 6.91 -5.87
CA PHE A 50 -6.52 6.64 -4.45
C PHE A 50 -7.87 6.00 -4.08
N PRO A 51 -9.02 6.53 -4.55
CA PRO A 51 -10.31 5.92 -4.19
C PRO A 51 -10.46 4.48 -4.67
N ASP A 52 -9.96 4.18 -5.87
CA ASP A 52 -10.05 2.84 -6.44
C ASP A 52 -9.22 1.85 -5.62
N ALA A 53 -8.03 2.28 -5.19
CA ALA A 53 -7.16 1.45 -4.38
C ALA A 53 -7.81 1.13 -3.03
N MET A 54 -8.39 2.13 -2.37
CA MET A 54 -9.07 1.91 -1.10
C MET A 54 -10.27 0.98 -1.25
N ALA A 55 -11.02 1.10 -2.34
CA ALA A 55 -12.15 0.21 -2.63
C ALA A 55 -11.69 -1.24 -2.79
N ARG A 56 -10.59 -1.46 -3.50
CA ARG A 56 -10.05 -2.82 -3.67
C ARG A 56 -9.57 -3.43 -2.36
N LEU A 57 -8.89 -2.64 -1.53
CA LEU A 57 -8.47 -3.11 -0.21
C LEU A 57 -9.66 -3.48 0.65
N ALA A 58 -10.75 -2.70 0.57
CA ALA A 58 -11.97 -2.99 1.31
C ALA A 58 -12.62 -4.29 0.83
N GLU A 59 -12.69 -4.49 -0.49
CA GLU A 59 -13.27 -5.72 -1.06
C GLU A 59 -12.52 -6.98 -0.61
N LEU A 60 -11.20 -6.88 -0.48
CA LEU A 60 -10.37 -8.01 -0.07
C LEU A 60 -10.22 -8.11 1.46
N GLU A 61 -10.91 -7.24 2.19
CA GLU A 61 -10.87 -7.21 3.66
C GLU A 61 -9.45 -7.04 4.19
N LEU A 62 -8.66 -6.20 3.52
CA LEU A 62 -7.27 -5.97 3.88
C LEU A 62 -7.05 -4.70 4.72
N ILE A 63 -8.04 -3.81 4.77
CA ILE A 63 -7.87 -2.52 5.47
C ILE A 63 -7.53 -2.73 6.94
N ALA A 64 -8.37 -3.46 7.68
CA ALA A 64 -8.15 -3.68 9.11
C ALA A 64 -6.84 -4.45 9.38
N PRO A 65 -6.53 -5.54 8.67
CA PRO A 65 -5.26 -6.24 8.87
C PRO A 65 -4.04 -5.35 8.66
N ILE A 66 -4.05 -4.48 7.64
CA ILE A 66 -2.95 -3.55 7.39
C ILE A 66 -2.83 -2.53 8.53
N GLN A 67 -3.96 -2.00 8.99
CA GLN A 67 -3.97 -1.04 10.11
C GLN A 67 -3.46 -1.65 11.42
N LYS A 68 -3.71 -2.93 11.62
CA LYS A 68 -3.41 -3.62 12.88
C LYS A 68 -2.05 -4.31 12.91
N THR A 69 -1.41 -4.51 11.76
CA THR A 69 -0.15 -5.23 11.73
C THR A 69 0.93 -4.50 12.51
N THR A 70 1.77 -5.26 13.21
CA THR A 70 2.96 -4.73 13.89
C THR A 70 4.20 -4.90 13.02
N LYS A 71 4.09 -5.52 11.87
CA LYS A 71 5.21 -5.69 10.95
C LYS A 71 5.56 -4.37 10.29
N PRO A 72 6.83 -4.13 9.97
CA PRO A 72 7.21 -2.96 9.17
C PRO A 72 6.43 -2.92 7.86
N LEU A 73 5.97 -1.74 7.49
CA LEU A 73 5.13 -1.53 6.31
C LEU A 73 5.75 -0.46 5.42
N LEU A 74 6.01 -0.81 4.17
CA LEU A 74 6.54 0.11 3.17
C LEU A 74 5.50 0.36 2.09
N GLY A 75 5.08 1.61 1.92
CA GLY A 75 4.22 2.01 0.83
C GLY A 75 5.04 2.50 -0.35
N ILE A 76 4.71 2.04 -1.55
CA ILE A 76 5.41 2.43 -2.78
C ILE A 76 4.43 3.14 -3.71
N CYS A 77 4.81 4.31 -4.22
CA CYS A 77 3.97 5.12 -5.11
C CYS A 77 2.61 5.40 -4.46
N LEU A 78 1.50 5.05 -5.10
CA LEU A 78 0.17 5.22 -4.52
C LEU A 78 0.05 4.53 -3.16
N GLY A 79 0.72 3.40 -2.97
CA GLY A 79 0.72 2.70 -1.69
C GLY A 79 1.20 3.57 -0.54
N MET A 80 2.20 4.41 -0.78
CA MET A 80 2.66 5.36 0.24
C MET A 80 1.57 6.36 0.60
N GLN A 81 0.84 6.87 -0.40
CA GLN A 81 -0.24 7.82 -0.16
C GLN A 81 -1.39 7.21 0.63
N LEU A 82 -1.66 5.92 0.42
CA LEU A 82 -2.73 5.21 1.12
C LEU A 82 -2.52 5.16 2.64
N LEU A 83 -1.29 5.31 3.10
CA LEU A 83 -0.98 5.28 4.53
C LEU A 83 -1.52 6.49 5.29
N PHE A 84 -1.81 7.59 4.58
CA PHE A 84 -2.34 8.80 5.18
C PHE A 84 -3.83 8.68 5.48
N GLU A 85 -4.38 9.67 6.17
CA GLU A 85 -5.76 9.63 6.62
C GLU A 85 -6.76 9.77 5.46
N GLU A 86 -6.45 10.64 4.48
CA GLU A 86 -7.36 10.89 3.36
C GLU A 86 -6.63 11.50 2.16
N SER A 87 -7.31 11.51 1.02
CA SER A 87 -6.82 12.15 -0.20
C SER A 87 -7.91 13.00 -0.84
N GLU A 88 -7.50 14.11 -1.43
CA GLU A 88 -8.39 15.01 -2.18
C GLU A 88 -8.08 15.02 -3.68
N GLU A 89 -7.21 14.12 -4.16
CA GLU A 89 -6.75 14.16 -5.55
C GLU A 89 -7.88 14.01 -6.58
N VAL A 90 -8.77 13.05 -6.38
CA VAL A 90 -9.92 12.81 -7.26
C VAL A 90 -11.19 13.30 -6.58
N ARG A 91 -11.40 12.81 -5.37
CA ARG A 91 -12.44 13.24 -4.46
C ARG A 91 -11.95 12.96 -3.06
N LYS A 92 -12.57 13.58 -2.08
CA LYS A 92 -12.18 13.33 -0.70
C LYS A 92 -12.42 11.87 -0.35
N THR A 93 -11.36 11.13 -0.07
CA THR A 93 -11.40 9.70 0.20
C THR A 93 -10.57 9.38 1.44
N LYS A 94 -11.12 8.58 2.32
CA LYS A 94 -10.43 8.12 3.51
C LYS A 94 -9.37 7.09 3.14
N GLY A 95 -8.17 7.28 3.67
CA GLY A 95 -7.07 6.31 3.52
C GLY A 95 -6.99 5.37 4.71
N LEU A 96 -5.83 4.74 4.87
CA LEU A 96 -5.59 3.79 5.96
C LEU A 96 -5.37 4.47 7.31
N GLY A 97 -4.99 5.74 7.31
CA GLY A 97 -4.84 6.50 8.55
C GLY A 97 -3.69 6.08 9.44
N ILE A 98 -2.71 5.36 8.91
CA ILE A 98 -1.53 4.94 9.66
C ILE A 98 -0.62 6.13 9.95
N LEU A 99 -0.50 7.03 8.97
CA LEU A 99 0.22 8.28 9.10
C LEU A 99 -0.78 9.42 9.15
N LYS A 100 -0.56 10.39 10.02
CA LYS A 100 -1.44 11.56 10.11
C LYS A 100 -1.23 12.47 8.91
N GLY A 101 -2.30 13.16 8.52
CA GLY A 101 -2.26 14.07 7.41
C GLY A 101 -3.11 13.60 6.25
N ARG A 102 -3.02 14.32 5.15
CA ARG A 102 -3.81 14.00 3.96
C ARG A 102 -3.05 14.38 2.69
N ILE A 103 -3.48 13.76 1.61
CA ILE A 103 -2.95 14.03 0.27
C ILE A 103 -3.81 15.11 -0.36
N GLU A 104 -3.16 16.17 -0.85
CA GLU A 104 -3.86 17.28 -1.48
C GLU A 104 -3.27 17.52 -2.86
N LYS A 105 -4.10 18.06 -3.77
CA LYS A 105 -3.59 18.57 -5.02
C LYS A 105 -2.78 19.83 -4.76
N PHE A 106 -1.69 20.01 -5.49
CA PHE A 106 -0.95 21.26 -5.44
C PHE A 106 -1.84 22.40 -5.93
N LYS A 107 -1.83 23.48 -5.18
CA LYS A 107 -2.57 24.71 -5.49
C LYS A 107 -1.57 25.84 -5.61
N ASN A 108 -1.79 26.72 -6.60
CA ASN A 108 -0.97 27.92 -6.77
C ASN A 108 0.53 27.60 -6.87
N VAL A 109 0.86 26.51 -7.54
CA VAL A 109 2.25 26.15 -7.75
C VAL A 109 2.82 27.03 -8.85
N SER A 110 3.82 27.82 -8.49
CA SER A 110 4.56 28.66 -9.44
C SER A 110 5.95 28.15 -9.62
N ARG A 111 6.37 28.05 -10.83
CA ARG A 111 7.71 27.57 -11.16
C ARG A 111 8.31 28.43 -12.24
#